data_74d6f380739ba6527322b535bf3365c8
#
_entry.id   74d6f380739ba6527322b535bf3365c8
#
_cell.length_a   1.000
_cell.length_b   1.000
_cell.length_c   1.000
_cell.angle_alpha   90.00
_cell.angle_beta   90.00
_cell.angle_gamma   90.00
#
_symmetry.space_group_name_H-M   'P 1'
#
loop_
_entity.id
_entity.type
_entity.pdbx_description
1 polymer ?
#
loop_
_entity_poly.entity_id
_entity_poly.type
_entity_poly.pdbx_seq_one_letter_code
_entity_poly.pdbx_strand_id
1 'polypeptide(L)'
;MKRSILTLSLLSALAVTSCQRDFDEVTPQREPQASETGSPTTPARAFLSTQGAEAGVLYFRIQRSAKSSLRAFDANGASMSSLPSQMAQSLRSIGTESLEPLFPIDPRFEERMRREGLDLWYVVRFNKQQDLQGAMQTLASTPEIEYTEPVYEIARPTGKAVAVDAPRRSDAPAAPFDDPMLGDQWHYNNTGRFSRSVAGADIGLFKAWKTETGKPNVIVAITDGGIDITHPDLKDNLYVNQKELNGQEGVDDDGNGFIDDINGFNFIHNNGKIYPDDESHGTHVAGTVAARNNNGIGVAGIAGGDGTEGSGARLMSCQIFGGEREGGNSANAIVYSANNGAVISQNSWGYIYKANITAIPQSQKAAIDYFIKYAGCDKDGNQLPNSPMKGGVVIFAAGNDGLDYRSFPGAYAPVVAVASMAPDWKSAYYSNRGDWVDITAPGGDTHYPQG
;
A
#
# COMPACT_ATOMS: atom_id res chain seq x y z
N MET A 1 2.07 77.28 32.72
CA MET A 1 2.62 76.19 33.55
C MET A 1 2.09 74.88 32.96
N LYS A 2 2.97 74.13 32.36
CA LYS A 2 2.65 72.84 31.69
C LYS A 2 2.76 71.73 32.71
N ARG A 3 1.77 70.87 32.81
CA ARG A 3 1.90 69.57 33.47
C ARG A 3 1.59 68.46 32.45
N SER A 4 2.61 67.73 32.09
CA SER A 4 2.57 66.52 31.28
C SER A 4 2.00 65.37 32.12
N ILE A 5 1.01 64.67 31.58
CA ILE A 5 0.54 63.40 32.13
C ILE A 5 1.13 62.30 31.25
N LEU A 6 1.90 61.44 31.86
CA LEU A 6 2.52 60.25 31.27
C LEU A 6 1.49 59.11 31.39
N THR A 7 0.95 58.63 30.29
CA THR A 7 0.09 57.42 30.24
C THR A 7 0.99 56.21 29.97
N LEU A 8 1.05 55.35 30.93
CA LEU A 8 1.73 54.06 30.89
C LEU A 8 0.79 53.00 30.27
N SER A 9 1.02 52.65 29.02
CA SER A 9 0.30 51.56 28.38
C SER A 9 0.96 50.23 28.71
N LEU A 10 0.29 49.39 29.49
CA LEU A 10 0.64 48.00 29.72
C LEU A 10 0.26 47.17 28.48
N LEU A 11 1.28 46.74 27.70
CA LEU A 11 1.14 45.66 26.71
C LEU A 11 1.22 44.33 27.43
N SER A 12 0.10 43.65 27.60
CA SER A 12 0.06 42.24 27.95
C SER A 12 0.39 41.39 26.71
N ALA A 13 1.61 40.92 26.63
CA ALA A 13 2.00 39.92 25.65
C ALA A 13 1.43 38.56 26.08
N LEU A 14 0.37 38.09 25.40
CA LEU A 14 -0.01 36.68 25.45
C LEU A 14 1.04 35.91 24.64
N ALA A 15 1.88 35.18 25.36
CA ALA A 15 2.74 34.15 24.78
C ALA A 15 1.86 32.95 24.37
N VAL A 16 1.57 32.85 23.08
CA VAL A 16 1.06 31.61 22.49
C VAL A 16 2.28 30.69 22.36
N THR A 17 2.44 29.77 23.31
CA THR A 17 3.37 28.65 23.18
C THR A 17 2.82 27.71 22.14
N SER A 18 3.22 27.92 20.89
CA SER A 18 3.16 26.91 19.82
C SER A 18 4.03 25.73 20.26
N CYS A 19 3.45 24.57 20.44
CA CYS A 19 4.21 23.32 20.50
C CYS A 19 4.78 23.04 19.10
N GLN A 20 5.90 23.68 18.77
CA GLN A 20 6.83 23.15 17.78
C GLN A 20 7.56 22.00 18.47
N ARG A 21 7.16 20.78 18.15
CA ARG A 21 8.08 19.65 18.34
C ARG A 21 9.08 19.75 17.19
N ASP A 22 10.30 20.14 17.53
CA ASP A 22 11.44 19.94 16.65
C ASP A 22 11.51 18.44 16.34
N PHE A 23 11.49 18.11 15.07
CA PHE A 23 11.88 16.79 14.61
C PHE A 23 13.40 16.74 14.75
N ASP A 24 13.86 16.40 15.93
CA ASP A 24 15.22 15.94 16.09
C ASP A 24 15.43 14.73 15.17
N GLU A 25 16.52 14.75 14.42
CA GLU A 25 16.97 13.63 13.61
C GLU A 25 16.89 12.35 14.48
N VAL A 26 15.95 11.46 14.14
CA VAL A 26 15.91 10.15 14.75
C VAL A 26 17.10 9.38 14.19
N THR A 27 18.21 9.47 14.90
CA THR A 27 19.32 8.54 14.71
C THR A 27 18.79 7.14 14.99
N PRO A 28 18.93 6.18 14.06
CA PRO A 28 18.50 4.83 14.32
C PRO A 28 19.19 4.32 15.58
N GLN A 29 18.40 4.01 16.61
CA GLN A 29 18.93 3.35 17.80
C GLN A 29 19.53 2.02 17.33
N ARG A 30 20.84 1.87 17.52
CA ARG A 30 21.53 0.60 17.36
C ARG A 30 20.86 -0.44 18.25
N GLU A 31 20.41 -1.51 17.63
CA GLU A 31 20.11 -2.74 18.38
C GLU A 31 21.30 -3.09 19.28
N PRO A 32 21.08 -3.63 20.51
CA PRO A 32 22.16 -4.01 21.38
C PRO A 32 23.02 -5.09 20.70
N GLN A 33 24.29 -4.77 20.45
CA GLN A 33 25.28 -5.74 19.96
C GLN A 33 25.40 -6.89 20.97
N ALA A 34 24.96 -8.06 20.56
CA ALA A 34 25.32 -9.28 21.25
C ALA A 34 26.85 -9.46 21.17
N SER A 35 27.48 -9.70 22.31
CA SER A 35 28.93 -9.92 22.41
C SER A 35 29.33 -11.15 21.62
N GLU A 36 30.11 -10.95 20.54
CA GLU A 36 30.75 -12.01 19.77
C GLU A 36 31.88 -12.63 20.57
N THR A 37 31.64 -13.78 21.21
CA THR A 37 32.67 -14.77 21.50
C THR A 37 32.11 -16.17 21.23
N GLY A 38 32.26 -16.61 20.01
CA GLY A 38 31.91 -17.98 19.59
C GLY A 38 32.29 -18.17 18.13
N SER A 39 33.04 -19.27 17.83
CA SER A 39 33.34 -19.69 16.46
C SER A 39 32.15 -19.61 15.53
N PRO A 40 32.32 -19.32 14.23
CA PRO A 40 31.20 -19.14 13.30
C PRO A 40 30.55 -20.50 13.00
N THR A 41 29.62 -20.89 13.86
CA THR A 41 28.59 -21.85 13.46
C THR A 41 27.60 -21.04 12.60
N THR A 42 27.46 -21.40 11.33
CA THR A 42 26.43 -20.87 10.43
C THR A 42 25.12 -20.82 11.22
N PRO A 43 24.50 -19.66 11.42
CA PRO A 43 23.25 -19.60 12.16
C PRO A 43 22.24 -20.49 11.45
N ALA A 44 21.59 -21.38 12.21
CA ALA A 44 20.51 -22.20 11.67
C ALA A 44 19.49 -21.23 11.05
N ARG A 45 19.28 -21.32 9.73
CA ARG A 45 18.33 -20.48 8.99
C ARG A 45 16.97 -20.72 9.62
N ALA A 46 16.42 -19.74 10.32
CA ALA A 46 15.07 -19.82 10.86
C ALA A 46 14.12 -19.89 9.68
N PHE A 47 13.42 -21.01 9.53
CA PHE A 47 12.38 -21.15 8.51
C PHE A 47 11.09 -20.50 9.02
N LEU A 48 10.49 -19.67 8.17
CA LEU A 48 9.15 -19.17 8.42
C LEU A 48 8.13 -20.33 8.44
N SER A 49 7.08 -20.19 9.24
CA SER A 49 5.98 -21.16 9.24
C SER A 49 5.35 -21.25 7.87
N THR A 50 4.94 -22.42 7.45
CA THR A 50 4.14 -22.63 6.23
C THR A 50 2.63 -22.63 6.51
N GLN A 51 2.21 -22.35 7.73
CA GLN A 51 0.81 -22.23 8.09
C GLN A 51 0.20 -21.01 7.39
N GLY A 52 -0.92 -21.19 6.69
CA GLY A 52 -1.57 -20.12 5.93
C GLY A 52 -0.79 -19.66 4.70
N ALA A 53 0.14 -20.48 4.22
CA ALA A 53 0.84 -20.24 2.97
C ALA A 53 0.14 -20.91 1.79
N GLU A 54 0.27 -20.31 0.61
CA GLU A 54 -0.21 -20.88 -0.64
C GLU A 54 0.59 -22.15 -0.99
N ALA A 55 -0.11 -23.20 -1.40
CA ALA A 55 0.52 -24.44 -1.85
C ALA A 55 1.15 -24.27 -3.24
N GLY A 56 2.32 -24.86 -3.45
CA GLY A 56 2.97 -24.93 -4.77
C GLY A 56 3.62 -23.63 -5.24
N VAL A 57 3.88 -22.68 -4.34
CA VAL A 57 4.59 -21.44 -4.65
C VAL A 57 5.52 -21.04 -3.51
N LEU A 58 6.72 -20.58 -3.86
CA LEU A 58 7.70 -20.03 -2.93
C LEU A 58 8.38 -18.82 -3.55
N TYR A 59 8.79 -17.88 -2.70
CA TYR A 59 9.77 -16.87 -3.07
C TYR A 59 11.15 -17.28 -2.55
N PHE A 60 12.17 -16.98 -3.32
CA PHE A 60 13.53 -17.14 -2.86
C PHE A 60 14.43 -16.02 -3.38
N ARG A 61 15.48 -15.76 -2.62
CA ARG A 61 16.51 -14.79 -2.94
C ARG A 61 17.82 -15.50 -3.18
N ILE A 62 18.48 -15.19 -4.30
CA ILE A 62 19.79 -15.74 -4.60
C ILE A 62 20.91 -14.88 -4.00
N GLN A 63 22.06 -15.49 -3.79
CA GLN A 63 23.27 -14.76 -3.48
C GLN A 63 23.67 -13.86 -4.66
N ARG A 64 24.16 -12.66 -4.38
CA ARG A 64 24.61 -11.73 -5.43
C ARG A 64 25.73 -12.32 -6.31
N SER A 65 26.60 -13.14 -5.74
CA SER A 65 27.64 -13.86 -6.47
C SER A 65 27.10 -14.82 -7.53
N ALA A 66 25.90 -15.37 -7.33
CA ALA A 66 25.25 -16.29 -8.26
C ALA A 66 24.53 -15.58 -9.41
N LYS A 67 24.26 -14.26 -9.31
CA LYS A 67 23.46 -13.54 -10.30
C LYS A 67 24.01 -13.59 -11.72
N SER A 68 25.34 -13.55 -11.88
CA SER A 68 25.95 -13.63 -13.21
C SER A 68 25.62 -14.92 -13.95
N SER A 69 25.45 -16.02 -13.22
CA SER A 69 25.10 -17.34 -13.76
C SER A 69 23.63 -17.46 -14.18
N LEU A 70 22.75 -16.53 -13.72
CA LEU A 70 21.35 -16.50 -14.04
C LEU A 70 20.98 -15.48 -15.14
N ARG A 71 21.94 -14.67 -15.61
CA ARG A 71 21.65 -13.67 -16.65
C ARG A 71 21.10 -14.25 -17.96
N ALA A 72 21.58 -15.42 -18.35
CA ALA A 72 21.06 -16.11 -19.53
C ALA A 72 19.64 -16.65 -19.33
N PHE A 73 19.29 -16.97 -18.09
CA PHE A 73 17.95 -17.36 -17.69
C PHE A 73 16.97 -16.18 -17.76
N ASP A 74 17.34 -15.02 -17.22
CA ASP A 74 16.50 -13.81 -17.23
C ASP A 74 16.23 -13.29 -18.67
N ALA A 75 17.19 -13.45 -19.57
CA ALA A 75 17.12 -12.89 -20.94
C ALA A 75 16.36 -13.76 -21.96
N ASN A 76 16.26 -15.08 -21.73
CA ASN A 76 15.81 -16.04 -22.75
C ASN A 76 14.59 -16.87 -22.33
N GLY A 77 13.85 -16.45 -21.30
CA GLY A 77 12.68 -17.22 -20.84
C GLY A 77 13.07 -18.62 -20.38
N ALA A 78 13.62 -18.71 -19.18
CA ALA A 78 13.56 -19.85 -18.28
C ALA A 78 14.00 -21.24 -18.83
N SER A 79 15.16 -21.36 -19.47
CA SER A 79 15.71 -22.71 -19.65
C SER A 79 16.44 -23.15 -18.39
N MET A 80 15.95 -24.22 -17.73
CA MET A 80 16.61 -24.86 -16.58
C MET A 80 18.07 -25.31 -16.88
N SER A 81 18.42 -25.43 -18.17
CA SER A 81 19.79 -25.80 -18.61
C SER A 81 20.79 -24.65 -18.46
N SER A 82 20.34 -23.43 -18.34
CA SER A 82 21.21 -22.25 -18.14
C SER A 82 21.49 -21.94 -16.67
N LEU A 83 20.92 -22.70 -15.74
CA LEU A 83 21.11 -22.53 -14.29
C LEU A 83 22.35 -23.26 -13.81
N PRO A 84 22.99 -22.84 -12.69
CA PRO A 84 23.97 -23.62 -11.98
C PRO A 84 23.48 -25.05 -11.69
N SER A 85 24.36 -26.04 -11.81
CA SER A 85 23.93 -27.44 -11.77
C SER A 85 23.20 -27.83 -10.47
N GLN A 86 23.66 -27.36 -9.32
CA GLN A 86 23.00 -27.63 -8.04
C GLN A 86 21.64 -26.95 -7.92
N MET A 87 21.53 -25.69 -8.32
CA MET A 87 20.26 -25.00 -8.36
C MET A 87 19.26 -25.68 -9.30
N ALA A 88 19.71 -26.03 -10.52
CA ALA A 88 18.87 -26.76 -11.47
C ALA A 88 18.44 -28.15 -10.94
N GLN A 89 19.26 -28.83 -10.18
CA GLN A 89 18.91 -30.08 -9.53
C GLN A 89 17.88 -29.89 -8.43
N SER A 90 18.07 -28.92 -7.55
CA SER A 90 17.10 -28.58 -6.46
C SER A 90 15.74 -28.20 -7.02
N LEU A 91 15.70 -27.32 -8.04
CA LEU A 91 14.46 -26.92 -8.70
C LEU A 91 13.74 -28.09 -9.38
N ARG A 92 14.47 -28.98 -10.06
CA ARG A 92 13.88 -30.21 -10.61
C ARG A 92 13.34 -31.14 -9.54
N SER A 93 14.04 -31.29 -8.41
CA SER A 93 13.62 -32.19 -7.32
C SER A 93 12.33 -31.77 -6.65
N ILE A 94 12.01 -30.47 -6.63
CA ILE A 94 10.72 -29.97 -6.14
C ILE A 94 9.64 -29.94 -7.22
N GLY A 95 9.93 -30.39 -8.44
CA GLY A 95 8.95 -30.42 -9.53
C GLY A 95 8.56 -29.02 -10.05
N THR A 96 9.55 -28.14 -10.25
CA THR A 96 9.34 -26.77 -10.73
C THR A 96 8.61 -26.75 -12.06
N GLU A 97 7.49 -26.05 -12.11
CA GLU A 97 6.66 -25.77 -13.29
C GLU A 97 6.99 -24.42 -13.94
N SER A 98 7.23 -23.39 -13.12
CA SER A 98 7.71 -22.08 -13.59
C SER A 98 8.69 -21.44 -12.61
N LEU A 99 9.55 -20.58 -13.14
CA LEU A 99 10.51 -19.79 -12.40
C LEU A 99 10.61 -18.42 -13.07
N GLU A 100 10.38 -17.36 -12.32
CA GLU A 100 10.29 -15.99 -12.82
C GLU A 100 10.94 -15.02 -11.83
N PRO A 101 11.49 -13.87 -12.27
CA PRO A 101 11.83 -12.78 -11.37
C PRO A 101 10.59 -12.32 -10.59
N LEU A 102 10.73 -12.15 -9.27
CA LEU A 102 9.66 -11.59 -8.43
C LEU A 102 9.41 -10.11 -8.75
N PHE A 103 10.49 -9.36 -8.99
CA PHE A 103 10.48 -7.97 -9.39
C PHE A 103 11.05 -7.83 -10.80
N PRO A 104 10.22 -7.68 -11.83
CA PRO A 104 10.68 -7.29 -13.16
C PRO A 104 11.52 -6.01 -13.06
N ILE A 105 12.68 -6.01 -13.68
CA ILE A 105 13.56 -4.84 -13.62
C ILE A 105 13.08 -3.79 -14.63
N ASP A 106 12.69 -2.66 -14.11
CA ASP A 106 12.40 -1.47 -14.90
C ASP A 106 13.70 -0.87 -15.44
N PRO A 107 13.90 -0.83 -16.75
CA PRO A 107 15.15 -0.31 -17.33
C PRO A 107 15.43 1.15 -16.98
N ARG A 108 14.38 1.94 -16.70
CA ARG A 108 14.50 3.35 -16.29
C ARG A 108 15.20 3.48 -14.94
N PHE A 109 15.13 2.43 -14.11
CA PHE A 109 15.61 2.41 -12.71
C PHE A 109 16.49 1.20 -12.37
N GLU A 110 17.06 0.54 -13.37
CA GLU A 110 17.82 -0.70 -13.23
C GLU A 110 18.90 -0.63 -12.15
N GLU A 111 19.72 0.43 -12.13
CA GLU A 111 20.83 0.55 -11.17
C GLU A 111 20.35 0.60 -9.73
N ARG A 112 19.29 1.40 -9.44
CA ARG A 112 18.76 1.49 -8.08
C ARG A 112 18.06 0.20 -7.64
N MET A 113 17.32 -0.47 -8.54
CA MET A 113 16.68 -1.76 -8.24
C MET A 113 17.73 -2.85 -7.94
N ARG A 114 18.81 -2.89 -8.73
CA ARG A 114 19.94 -3.81 -8.49
C ARG A 114 20.69 -3.47 -7.19
N ARG A 115 20.89 -2.19 -6.88
CA ARG A 115 21.53 -1.76 -5.62
C ARG A 115 20.74 -2.22 -4.40
N GLU A 116 19.43 -2.16 -4.46
CA GLU A 116 18.53 -2.66 -3.39
C GLU A 116 18.34 -4.19 -3.44
N GLY A 117 18.89 -4.87 -4.43
CA GLY A 117 18.86 -6.33 -4.56
C GLY A 117 17.50 -6.89 -4.97
N LEU A 118 16.64 -6.10 -5.59
CA LEU A 118 15.36 -6.56 -6.11
C LEU A 118 15.55 -7.57 -7.25
N ASP A 119 16.61 -7.44 -8.02
CA ASP A 119 17.01 -8.37 -9.08
C ASP A 119 17.40 -9.78 -8.60
N LEU A 120 17.52 -9.97 -7.30
CA LEU A 120 17.94 -11.24 -6.70
C LEU A 120 16.75 -12.13 -6.30
N TRP A 121 15.53 -11.64 -6.38
CA TRP A 121 14.34 -12.33 -5.97
C TRP A 121 13.64 -13.05 -7.10
N TYR A 122 13.18 -14.27 -6.84
CA TYR A 122 12.49 -15.13 -7.79
C TYR A 122 11.23 -15.76 -7.17
N VAL A 123 10.23 -15.99 -8.02
CA VAL A 123 9.06 -16.81 -7.75
C VAL A 123 9.27 -18.18 -8.38
N VAL A 124 9.12 -19.24 -7.62
CA VAL A 124 9.07 -20.60 -8.14
C VAL A 124 7.67 -21.19 -7.90
N ARG A 125 7.09 -21.74 -8.96
CA ARG A 125 5.83 -22.50 -8.89
C ARG A 125 6.11 -23.97 -9.15
N PHE A 126 5.44 -24.84 -8.41
CA PHE A 126 5.63 -26.28 -8.48
C PHE A 126 4.30 -26.98 -8.09
N ASN A 127 4.25 -28.30 -8.26
CA ASN A 127 3.04 -29.06 -7.99
C ASN A 127 2.50 -28.80 -6.58
N LYS A 128 1.24 -28.36 -6.48
CA LYS A 128 0.56 -28.01 -5.21
C LYS A 128 0.44 -29.17 -4.22
N GLN A 129 0.63 -30.42 -4.68
CA GLN A 129 0.62 -31.62 -3.83
C GLN A 129 1.98 -31.89 -3.17
N GLN A 130 3.04 -31.19 -3.57
CA GLN A 130 4.35 -31.28 -2.93
C GLN A 130 4.31 -30.68 -1.52
N ASP A 131 5.12 -31.29 -0.63
CA ASP A 131 5.34 -30.73 0.69
C ASP A 131 6.06 -29.37 0.60
N LEU A 132 5.35 -28.30 0.94
CA LEU A 132 5.85 -26.93 0.89
C LEU A 132 7.07 -26.73 1.81
N GLN A 133 7.04 -27.33 3.01
CA GLN A 133 8.16 -27.23 3.96
C GLN A 133 9.40 -27.96 3.44
N GLY A 134 9.22 -29.14 2.85
CA GLY A 134 10.32 -29.90 2.22
C GLY A 134 10.90 -29.17 1.00
N ALA A 135 10.06 -28.55 0.17
CA ALA A 135 10.50 -27.74 -0.96
C ALA A 135 11.31 -26.51 -0.48
N MET A 136 10.86 -25.81 0.55
CA MET A 136 11.61 -24.71 1.18
C MET A 136 12.98 -25.16 1.68
N GLN A 137 13.05 -26.29 2.39
CA GLN A 137 14.30 -26.83 2.92
C GLN A 137 15.27 -27.22 1.80
N THR A 138 14.76 -27.83 0.74
CA THR A 138 15.54 -28.20 -0.45
C THR A 138 16.18 -26.99 -1.09
N LEU A 139 15.40 -25.93 -1.33
CA LEU A 139 15.93 -24.68 -1.90
C LEU A 139 16.88 -23.98 -0.93
N ALA A 140 16.56 -23.90 0.35
CA ALA A 140 17.42 -23.27 1.36
C ALA A 140 18.78 -23.99 1.53
N SER A 141 18.87 -25.28 1.18
CA SER A 141 20.12 -26.06 1.20
C SER A 141 20.97 -25.83 -0.03
N THR A 142 20.46 -25.11 -1.05
CA THR A 142 21.17 -24.84 -2.31
C THR A 142 22.17 -23.70 -2.09
N PRO A 143 23.46 -23.86 -2.43
CA PRO A 143 24.51 -22.87 -2.13
C PRO A 143 24.26 -21.47 -2.73
N GLU A 144 23.64 -21.42 -3.91
CA GLU A 144 23.34 -20.19 -4.63
C GLU A 144 22.13 -19.43 -4.03
N ILE A 145 21.33 -20.06 -3.17
CA ILE A 145 20.15 -19.47 -2.56
C ILE A 145 20.50 -18.93 -1.17
N GLU A 146 20.26 -17.65 -1.00
CA GLU A 146 20.50 -16.94 0.26
C GLU A 146 19.33 -17.12 1.25
N TYR A 147 18.10 -17.06 0.73
CA TYR A 147 16.90 -17.04 1.54
C TYR A 147 15.70 -17.64 0.79
N THR A 148 14.79 -18.27 1.53
CA THR A 148 13.51 -18.79 1.02
C THR A 148 12.39 -18.39 1.94
N GLU A 149 11.24 -18.04 1.39
CA GLU A 149 10.03 -17.73 2.16
C GLU A 149 8.78 -18.27 1.48
N PRO A 150 7.76 -18.67 2.26
CA PRO A 150 6.46 -19.04 1.72
C PRO A 150 5.71 -17.80 1.24
N VAL A 151 4.81 -17.98 0.30
CA VAL A 151 3.84 -16.95 -0.10
C VAL A 151 2.61 -17.13 0.77
N TYR A 152 2.32 -16.16 1.62
CA TYR A 152 1.17 -16.21 2.51
C TYR A 152 -0.09 -15.71 1.82
N GLU A 153 -1.20 -16.36 2.15
CA GLU A 153 -2.51 -15.88 1.75
C GLU A 153 -2.75 -14.47 2.33
N ILE A 154 -3.20 -13.60 1.47
CA ILE A 154 -3.60 -12.24 1.83
C ILE A 154 -5.11 -12.15 1.82
N ALA A 155 -5.65 -11.40 2.76
CA ALA A 155 -7.08 -11.15 2.86
C ALA A 155 -7.36 -9.65 2.90
N ARG A 156 -8.47 -9.28 2.33
CA ARG A 156 -9.11 -7.98 2.49
C ARG A 156 -10.34 -8.12 3.37
N PRO A 157 -10.90 -7.02 3.87
CA PRO A 157 -12.20 -7.09 4.52
C PRO A 157 -13.24 -7.67 3.56
N THR A 158 -13.94 -8.70 4.01
CA THR A 158 -15.09 -9.26 3.31
C THR A 158 -16.37 -8.66 3.87
N GLY A 159 -17.18 -8.06 3.03
CA GLY A 159 -18.46 -7.49 3.41
C GLY A 159 -19.14 -6.90 2.19
N LYS A 160 -20.34 -7.38 1.86
CA LYS A 160 -21.12 -6.73 0.80
C LYS A 160 -21.53 -5.35 1.29
N ALA A 161 -21.19 -4.32 0.53
CA ALA A 161 -21.80 -3.02 0.70
C ALA A 161 -23.31 -3.17 0.53
N VAL A 162 -24.06 -2.90 1.58
CA VAL A 162 -25.52 -2.87 1.52
C VAL A 162 -25.92 -1.41 1.31
N ALA A 163 -26.54 -1.12 0.18
CA ALA A 163 -27.14 0.19 -0.03
C ALA A 163 -28.25 0.37 1.04
N VAL A 164 -28.05 1.33 1.92
CA VAL A 164 -29.06 1.74 2.87
C VAL A 164 -29.74 2.98 2.30
N ASP A 165 -31.04 2.87 2.01
CA ASP A 165 -31.86 4.05 1.74
C ASP A 165 -31.96 4.89 3.03
N ALA A 166 -30.93 5.64 3.33
CA ALA A 166 -30.99 6.60 4.42
C ALA A 166 -31.92 7.76 4.01
N PRO A 167 -32.95 8.08 4.80
CA PRO A 167 -33.76 9.24 4.50
C PRO A 167 -32.85 10.49 4.52
N ARG A 168 -32.81 11.22 3.41
CA ARG A 168 -32.11 12.51 3.33
C ARG A 168 -32.74 13.45 4.37
N ARG A 169 -32.00 13.72 5.44
CA ARG A 169 -32.48 14.64 6.47
C ARG A 169 -32.18 16.07 6.06
N SER A 170 -33.17 16.92 6.15
CA SER A 170 -33.08 18.34 5.82
C SER A 170 -32.21 19.16 6.77
N ASP A 171 -31.68 18.56 7.83
CA ASP A 171 -30.86 19.17 8.88
C ASP A 171 -29.34 18.84 8.75
N ALA A 172 -28.92 18.31 7.60
CA ALA A 172 -27.49 18.16 7.31
C ALA A 172 -26.81 19.56 7.28
N PRO A 173 -25.58 19.67 7.85
CA PRO A 173 -24.84 20.92 7.77
C PRO A 173 -24.58 21.30 6.32
N ALA A 174 -24.49 22.62 6.04
CA ALA A 174 -24.13 23.07 4.69
C ALA A 174 -22.84 22.42 4.23
N ALA A 175 -22.95 21.62 3.19
CA ALA A 175 -21.82 20.92 2.60
C ALA A 175 -20.95 21.91 1.80
N PRO A 176 -19.61 21.76 1.82
CA PRO A 176 -18.71 22.63 1.06
C PRO A 176 -18.77 22.39 -0.46
N PHE A 177 -19.30 21.24 -0.90
CA PHE A 177 -19.43 20.83 -2.29
C PHE A 177 -20.85 20.36 -2.59
N ASP A 178 -21.20 20.23 -3.86
CA ASP A 178 -22.54 19.90 -4.33
C ASP A 178 -22.81 18.40 -4.53
N ASP A 179 -21.87 17.55 -4.12
CA ASP A 179 -21.98 16.09 -4.22
C ASP A 179 -23.17 15.58 -3.39
N PRO A 180 -24.17 14.92 -4.01
CA PRO A 180 -25.46 14.68 -3.37
C PRO A 180 -25.41 13.75 -2.14
N MET A 181 -24.39 12.90 -2.03
CA MET A 181 -24.21 11.98 -0.91
C MET A 181 -23.20 12.48 0.14
N LEU A 182 -22.58 13.64 -0.06
CA LEU A 182 -21.60 14.20 0.88
C LEU A 182 -22.20 14.37 2.29
N GLY A 183 -23.47 14.73 2.38
CA GLY A 183 -24.18 14.84 3.65
C GLY A 183 -24.24 13.53 4.46
N ASP A 184 -24.14 12.39 3.81
CA ASP A 184 -24.19 11.06 4.45
C ASP A 184 -22.80 10.54 4.85
N GLN A 185 -21.74 11.17 4.37
CA GLN A 185 -20.34 10.87 4.72
C GLN A 185 -19.98 11.45 6.10
N TRP A 186 -20.61 10.92 7.16
CA TRP A 186 -20.48 11.39 8.54
C TRP A 186 -19.04 11.49 9.02
N HIS A 187 -18.18 10.65 8.53
CA HIS A 187 -16.76 10.56 8.88
C HIS A 187 -15.95 11.81 8.49
N TYR A 188 -16.50 12.67 7.64
CA TYR A 188 -15.89 13.95 7.26
C TYR A 188 -16.24 15.09 8.20
N ASN A 189 -17.48 15.09 8.72
CA ASN A 189 -17.98 16.11 9.64
C ASN A 189 -19.15 15.54 10.49
N ASN A 190 -18.81 14.86 11.57
CA ASN A 190 -19.80 14.24 12.45
C ASN A 190 -20.44 15.28 13.36
N THR A 191 -21.70 15.57 13.14
CA THR A 191 -22.48 16.53 13.94
C THR A 191 -23.20 15.91 15.13
N GLY A 192 -23.03 14.60 15.37
CA GLY A 192 -23.74 13.87 16.42
C GLY A 192 -25.20 13.54 16.06
N ARG A 193 -25.58 13.65 14.78
CA ARG A 193 -26.97 13.46 14.32
C ARG A 193 -27.45 12.00 14.30
N PHE A 194 -26.53 11.06 14.26
CA PHE A 194 -26.85 9.63 14.29
C PHE A 194 -26.96 9.12 15.72
N SER A 195 -27.79 8.11 15.94
CA SER A 195 -27.91 7.49 17.24
C SER A 195 -26.54 7.01 17.76
N ARG A 196 -26.20 7.41 18.98
CA ARG A 196 -24.92 7.14 19.67
C ARG A 196 -23.70 7.81 19.04
N SER A 197 -23.84 8.60 17.96
CA SER A 197 -22.70 9.36 17.45
C SER A 197 -22.37 10.55 18.34
N VAL A 198 -21.10 10.90 18.41
CA VAL A 198 -20.59 12.04 19.17
C VAL A 198 -20.04 13.08 18.21
N ALA A 199 -20.55 14.31 18.31
CA ALA A 199 -20.09 15.39 17.45
C ALA A 199 -18.57 15.57 17.52
N GLY A 200 -17.92 15.68 16.36
CA GLY A 200 -16.47 15.79 16.22
C GLY A 200 -15.73 14.47 16.18
N ALA A 201 -16.41 13.32 16.37
CA ALA A 201 -15.81 12.00 16.12
C ALA A 201 -15.66 11.76 14.60
N ASP A 202 -14.75 12.49 13.96
CA ASP A 202 -14.52 12.54 12.52
C ASP A 202 -13.08 12.97 12.20
N ILE A 203 -12.74 13.12 10.93
CA ILE A 203 -11.42 13.57 10.49
C ILE A 203 -11.32 15.10 10.30
N GLY A 204 -12.36 15.84 10.61
CA GLY A 204 -12.39 17.32 10.48
C GLY A 204 -12.22 17.83 9.05
N LEU A 205 -12.62 17.05 8.04
CA LEU A 205 -12.29 17.26 6.64
C LEU A 205 -12.83 18.59 6.10
N PHE A 206 -14.02 19.03 6.50
CA PHE A 206 -14.58 20.33 6.08
C PHE A 206 -13.70 21.52 6.50
N LYS A 207 -12.87 21.36 7.55
CA LYS A 207 -11.87 22.36 7.92
C LYS A 207 -10.61 22.24 7.04
N ALA A 208 -10.16 21.01 6.78
CA ALA A 208 -8.98 20.75 5.95
C ALA A 208 -9.19 21.25 4.50
N TRP A 209 -10.38 21.07 3.92
CA TRP A 209 -10.70 21.53 2.57
C TRP A 209 -10.67 23.05 2.37
N LYS A 210 -10.65 23.84 3.46
CA LYS A 210 -10.38 25.27 3.37
C LYS A 210 -8.94 25.60 3.01
N THR A 211 -8.04 24.62 3.15
CA THR A 211 -6.62 24.79 2.89
C THR A 211 -6.17 23.98 1.67
N GLU A 212 -6.63 22.74 1.55
CA GLU A 212 -6.19 21.83 0.49
C GLU A 212 -7.28 20.79 0.20
N THR A 213 -7.51 20.51 -1.08
CA THR A 213 -8.51 19.55 -1.58
C THR A 213 -7.91 18.42 -2.42
N GLY A 214 -6.60 18.38 -2.54
CA GLY A 214 -5.86 17.42 -3.38
C GLY A 214 -5.28 18.05 -4.64
N LYS A 215 -4.15 17.52 -5.09
CA LYS A 215 -3.41 18.01 -6.28
C LYS A 215 -3.08 16.89 -7.25
N PRO A 216 -3.05 17.18 -8.56
CA PRO A 216 -2.85 16.15 -9.60
C PRO A 216 -1.44 15.56 -9.63
N ASN A 217 -0.47 16.19 -8.99
CA ASN A 217 0.88 15.65 -8.85
C ASN A 217 1.04 14.70 -7.64
N VAL A 218 -0.03 14.51 -6.84
CA VAL A 218 -0.09 13.48 -5.81
C VAL A 218 -0.75 12.25 -6.40
N ILE A 219 0.03 11.21 -6.67
CA ILE A 219 -0.47 9.94 -7.16
C ILE A 219 -0.55 8.98 -5.99
N VAL A 220 -1.74 8.41 -5.78
CA VAL A 220 -2.02 7.40 -4.75
C VAL A 220 -2.23 6.06 -5.44
N ALA A 221 -1.35 5.10 -5.17
CA ALA A 221 -1.52 3.73 -5.60
C ALA A 221 -2.53 3.02 -4.70
N ILE A 222 -3.60 2.52 -5.29
CA ILE A 222 -4.62 1.70 -4.63
C ILE A 222 -4.26 0.25 -4.88
N THR A 223 -3.59 -0.37 -3.92
CA THR A 223 -3.19 -1.78 -3.98
C THR A 223 -4.32 -2.62 -3.39
N ASP A 224 -5.25 -3.07 -4.24
CA ASP A 224 -6.54 -3.62 -3.82
C ASP A 224 -7.18 -4.50 -4.92
N GLY A 225 -8.49 -4.67 -4.93
CA GLY A 225 -9.30 -5.49 -5.84
C GLY A 225 -9.56 -4.88 -7.22
N GLY A 226 -8.83 -3.85 -7.61
CA GLY A 226 -9.06 -3.11 -8.87
C GLY A 226 -10.08 -1.99 -8.72
N ILE A 227 -9.94 -0.97 -9.54
CA ILE A 227 -10.85 0.20 -9.59
C ILE A 227 -11.78 0.03 -10.79
N ASP A 228 -13.05 0.34 -10.63
CA ASP A 228 -13.91 0.57 -11.80
C ASP A 228 -13.45 1.86 -12.50
N ILE A 229 -12.61 1.70 -13.50
CA ILE A 229 -12.03 2.81 -14.27
C ILE A 229 -13.07 3.57 -15.12
N THR A 230 -14.28 3.03 -15.23
CA THR A 230 -15.41 3.67 -15.95
C THR A 230 -16.36 4.42 -15.03
N HIS A 231 -16.17 4.29 -13.72
CA HIS A 231 -17.04 4.89 -12.73
C HIS A 231 -17.12 6.41 -12.90
N PRO A 232 -18.32 6.98 -13.04
CA PRO A 232 -18.49 8.40 -13.39
C PRO A 232 -17.87 9.37 -12.36
N ASP A 233 -17.79 8.96 -11.10
CA ASP A 233 -17.25 9.75 -10.00
C ASP A 233 -15.73 9.58 -9.78
N LEU A 234 -15.08 8.66 -10.50
CA LEU A 234 -13.64 8.36 -10.35
C LEU A 234 -12.81 8.67 -11.60
N LYS A 235 -13.39 8.49 -12.79
CA LYS A 235 -12.68 8.49 -14.08
C LYS A 235 -11.81 9.73 -14.30
N ASP A 236 -12.24 10.90 -13.82
CA ASP A 236 -11.52 12.17 -14.02
C ASP A 236 -10.33 12.35 -13.07
N ASN A 237 -10.25 11.53 -12.01
CA ASN A 237 -9.15 11.51 -11.06
C ASN A 237 -8.25 10.26 -11.20
N LEU A 238 -8.43 9.46 -12.26
CA LEU A 238 -7.53 8.34 -12.52
C LEU A 238 -6.12 8.82 -12.90
N TYR A 239 -5.12 8.08 -12.48
CA TYR A 239 -3.80 8.11 -13.08
C TYR A 239 -3.88 7.65 -14.53
N VAL A 240 -3.15 8.31 -15.41
CA VAL A 240 -3.07 7.93 -16.83
C VAL A 240 -1.62 7.92 -17.28
N ASN A 241 -1.12 6.74 -17.66
CA ASN A 241 0.12 6.61 -18.37
C ASN A 241 -0.08 7.07 -19.84
N GLN A 242 0.34 8.29 -20.13
CA GLN A 242 0.09 8.92 -21.44
C GLN A 242 0.80 8.22 -22.60
N LYS A 243 1.90 7.50 -22.36
CA LYS A 243 2.59 6.77 -23.39
C LYS A 243 1.82 5.53 -23.80
N GLU A 244 1.34 4.78 -22.83
CA GLU A 244 0.48 3.60 -23.06
C GLU A 244 -0.87 3.99 -23.68
N LEU A 245 -1.51 5.07 -23.19
CA LEU A 245 -2.78 5.55 -23.75
C LEU A 245 -2.67 5.93 -25.23
N ASN A 246 -1.55 6.52 -25.65
CA ASN A 246 -1.32 6.98 -27.02
C ASN A 246 -0.45 6.00 -27.82
N GLY A 247 -0.11 4.86 -27.25
CA GLY A 247 0.74 3.82 -27.82
C GLY A 247 -0.02 2.78 -28.63
N GLN A 248 0.55 1.60 -28.74
CA GLN A 248 -0.01 0.47 -29.49
C GLN A 248 -0.52 -0.60 -28.53
N GLU A 249 -1.75 -1.05 -28.71
CA GLU A 249 -2.29 -2.17 -27.92
C GLU A 249 -1.36 -3.40 -27.97
N GLY A 250 -1.05 -3.95 -26.80
CA GLY A 250 -0.18 -5.12 -26.64
C GLY A 250 1.31 -4.81 -26.69
N VAL A 251 1.71 -3.55 -26.65
CA VAL A 251 3.10 -3.08 -26.61
C VAL A 251 3.36 -2.32 -25.32
N ASP A 252 4.55 -2.46 -24.75
CA ASP A 252 5.06 -1.64 -23.67
C ASP A 252 5.71 -0.38 -24.29
N ASP A 253 4.91 0.67 -24.45
CA ASP A 253 5.32 1.89 -25.17
C ASP A 253 6.20 2.84 -24.34
N ASP A 254 6.20 2.69 -23.00
CA ASP A 254 7.05 3.48 -22.12
C ASP A 254 8.34 2.77 -21.68
N GLY A 255 8.44 1.46 -21.97
CA GLY A 255 9.61 0.63 -21.69
C GLY A 255 9.78 0.30 -20.21
N ASN A 256 8.68 0.25 -19.44
CA ASN A 256 8.71 0.00 -18.01
C ASN A 256 8.63 -1.51 -17.63
N GLY A 257 8.36 -2.37 -18.61
CA GLY A 257 8.17 -3.80 -18.44
C GLY A 257 6.72 -4.24 -18.23
N PHE A 258 5.75 -3.32 -18.34
CA PHE A 258 4.32 -3.58 -18.12
C PHE A 258 3.51 -3.11 -19.34
N ILE A 259 2.89 -4.05 -20.05
CA ILE A 259 2.15 -3.79 -21.29
C ILE A 259 0.78 -3.20 -20.96
N ASP A 260 0.39 -2.15 -21.68
CA ASP A 260 -0.93 -1.49 -21.63
C ASP A 260 -1.31 -1.02 -20.19
N ASP A 261 -0.37 -0.56 -19.38
CA ASP A 261 -0.59 -0.14 -18.00
C ASP A 261 -1.18 1.29 -17.87
N ILE A 262 -2.20 1.59 -18.67
CA ILE A 262 -2.78 2.93 -18.84
C ILE A 262 -3.23 3.54 -17.49
N ASN A 263 -3.98 2.80 -16.67
CA ASN A 263 -4.48 3.29 -15.37
C ASN A 263 -3.85 2.59 -14.16
N GLY A 264 -2.74 1.88 -14.38
CA GLY A 264 -2.09 0.98 -13.46
C GLY A 264 -2.04 -0.43 -14.02
N PHE A 265 -1.92 -1.47 -13.17
CA PHE A 265 -1.67 -2.82 -13.64
C PHE A 265 -2.39 -3.90 -12.81
N ASN A 266 -2.76 -4.99 -13.46
CA ASN A 266 -3.40 -6.15 -12.85
C ASN A 266 -2.34 -7.24 -12.58
N PHE A 267 -1.92 -7.35 -11.33
CA PHE A 267 -0.89 -8.29 -10.87
C PHE A 267 -1.40 -9.72 -10.66
N ILE A 268 -2.69 -9.98 -10.83
CA ILE A 268 -3.26 -11.33 -10.81
C ILE A 268 -3.09 -11.98 -12.16
N HIS A 269 -3.46 -11.24 -13.23
CA HIS A 269 -3.44 -11.72 -14.61
C HIS A 269 -2.23 -11.25 -15.40
N ASN A 270 -1.37 -10.44 -14.78
CA ASN A 270 -0.15 -9.89 -15.39
C ASN A 270 -0.42 -9.14 -16.70
N ASN A 271 -1.37 -8.19 -16.68
CA ASN A 271 -1.73 -7.36 -17.82
C ASN A 271 -2.30 -6.00 -17.39
N GLY A 272 -2.45 -5.06 -18.34
CA GLY A 272 -3.02 -3.73 -18.11
C GLY A 272 -4.55 -3.69 -17.97
N LYS A 273 -5.27 -4.81 -18.06
CA LYS A 273 -6.74 -4.85 -17.97
C LYS A 273 -7.18 -4.84 -16.53
N ILE A 274 -7.68 -3.71 -16.08
CA ILE A 274 -8.18 -3.48 -14.72
C ILE A 274 -9.71 -3.56 -14.73
N TYR A 275 -10.25 -4.25 -13.72
CA TYR A 275 -11.68 -4.33 -13.48
C TYR A 275 -11.94 -4.48 -11.97
N PRO A 276 -13.09 -4.00 -11.47
CA PRO A 276 -13.42 -4.17 -10.06
C PRO A 276 -13.60 -5.65 -9.74
N ASP A 277 -13.26 -6.03 -8.53
CA ASP A 277 -13.65 -7.33 -8.01
C ASP A 277 -15.16 -7.42 -7.72
N ASP A 278 -15.65 -8.62 -7.43
CA ASP A 278 -17.06 -8.88 -7.19
C ASP A 278 -17.67 -8.05 -6.04
N GLU A 279 -16.86 -7.60 -5.11
CA GLU A 279 -17.28 -6.78 -3.96
C GLU A 279 -17.04 -5.28 -4.18
N SER A 280 -16.36 -4.89 -5.27
CA SER A 280 -15.99 -3.51 -5.62
C SER A 280 -15.22 -2.78 -4.50
N HIS A 281 -14.48 -3.53 -3.68
CA HIS A 281 -13.77 -2.98 -2.53
C HIS A 281 -12.73 -1.93 -2.95
N GLY A 282 -11.90 -2.24 -3.95
CA GLY A 282 -10.90 -1.29 -4.48
C GLY A 282 -11.53 -0.01 -5.06
N THR A 283 -12.72 -0.12 -5.67
CA THR A 283 -13.47 1.03 -6.16
C THR A 283 -13.94 1.91 -4.99
N HIS A 284 -14.44 1.31 -3.91
CA HIS A 284 -14.88 2.05 -2.71
C HIS A 284 -13.70 2.75 -2.03
N VAL A 285 -12.56 2.06 -1.89
CA VAL A 285 -11.31 2.64 -1.35
C VAL A 285 -10.86 3.84 -2.20
N ALA A 286 -10.84 3.68 -3.53
CA ALA A 286 -10.51 4.75 -4.47
C ALA A 286 -11.46 5.96 -4.31
N GLY A 287 -12.76 5.71 -4.14
CA GLY A 287 -13.77 6.75 -3.89
C GLY A 287 -13.50 7.53 -2.62
N THR A 288 -13.16 6.85 -1.53
CA THR A 288 -12.79 7.50 -0.26
C THR A 288 -11.55 8.38 -0.43
N VAL A 289 -10.56 7.93 -1.20
CA VAL A 289 -9.34 8.72 -1.43
C VAL A 289 -9.62 9.93 -2.30
N ALA A 290 -10.24 9.76 -3.47
CA ALA A 290 -10.34 10.84 -4.45
C ALA A 290 -11.51 10.68 -5.44
N ALA A 291 -12.73 10.32 -4.98
CA ALA A 291 -13.91 10.61 -5.78
C ALA A 291 -13.94 12.11 -6.12
N ARG A 292 -14.40 12.44 -7.33
CA ARG A 292 -14.36 13.81 -7.83
C ARG A 292 -15.29 14.72 -7.01
N ASN A 293 -14.73 15.70 -6.31
CA ASN A 293 -15.53 16.65 -5.52
C ASN A 293 -16.20 17.69 -6.41
N ASN A 294 -17.36 18.19 -5.97
CA ASN A 294 -18.10 19.32 -6.57
C ASN A 294 -18.42 19.05 -8.05
N ASN A 295 -18.87 17.83 -8.36
CA ASN A 295 -19.24 17.40 -9.71
C ASN A 295 -20.75 17.09 -9.84
N GLY A 296 -21.53 17.26 -8.75
CA GLY A 296 -22.97 17.07 -8.70
C GLY A 296 -23.43 15.62 -8.72
N ILE A 297 -22.53 14.64 -8.55
CA ILE A 297 -22.85 13.21 -8.53
C ILE A 297 -22.17 12.52 -7.34
N GLY A 298 -22.72 11.38 -6.91
CA GLY A 298 -22.11 10.46 -5.98
C GLY A 298 -21.67 11.06 -4.65
N VAL A 299 -20.42 10.79 -4.30
CA VAL A 299 -19.75 11.11 -3.03
C VAL A 299 -18.59 12.06 -3.23
N ALA A 300 -18.11 12.69 -2.15
CA ALA A 300 -16.84 13.43 -2.17
C ALA A 300 -15.68 12.56 -1.70
N GLY A 301 -14.53 12.63 -2.36
CA GLY A 301 -13.28 12.03 -1.93
C GLY A 301 -12.44 12.96 -1.05
N ILE A 302 -11.64 12.42 -0.13
CA ILE A 302 -10.81 13.23 0.78
C ILE A 302 -9.92 14.21 0.00
N ALA A 303 -9.32 13.74 -1.10
CA ALA A 303 -8.45 14.50 -2.00
C ALA A 303 -9.04 14.62 -3.42
N GLY A 304 -10.37 14.67 -3.55
CA GLY A 304 -11.10 14.66 -4.82
C GLY A 304 -11.01 15.95 -5.65
N GLY A 305 -10.33 16.97 -5.13
CA GLY A 305 -10.22 18.29 -5.77
C GLY A 305 -11.28 19.28 -5.29
N ASP A 306 -11.48 20.36 -6.05
CA ASP A 306 -12.44 21.45 -5.75
C ASP A 306 -13.49 21.63 -6.85
N GLY A 307 -13.57 20.70 -7.80
CA GLY A 307 -14.44 20.79 -8.98
C GLY A 307 -13.79 21.45 -10.19
N THR A 308 -12.69 22.18 -10.02
CA THR A 308 -11.97 22.75 -11.18
C THR A 308 -11.28 21.64 -11.98
N GLU A 309 -11.24 21.80 -13.30
CA GLU A 309 -10.60 20.82 -14.18
C GLU A 309 -9.17 20.54 -13.77
N GLY A 310 -8.79 19.28 -13.72
CA GLY A 310 -7.46 18.84 -13.36
C GLY A 310 -7.13 18.87 -11.86
N SER A 311 -7.98 19.40 -10.97
CA SER A 311 -7.78 19.34 -9.51
C SER A 311 -7.93 17.89 -8.97
N GLY A 312 -7.54 17.67 -7.72
CA GLY A 312 -7.62 16.37 -7.06
C GLY A 312 -6.39 15.47 -7.26
N ALA A 313 -6.18 14.54 -6.35
CA ALA A 313 -5.16 13.51 -6.43
C ALA A 313 -5.47 12.52 -7.56
N ARG A 314 -4.46 11.77 -8.00
CA ARG A 314 -4.61 10.76 -9.03
C ARG A 314 -4.58 9.35 -8.45
N LEU A 315 -5.49 8.51 -8.89
CA LEU A 315 -5.70 7.14 -8.44
C LEU A 315 -5.05 6.16 -9.41
N MET A 316 -4.00 5.47 -8.98
CA MET A 316 -3.35 4.41 -9.75
C MET A 316 -3.86 3.06 -9.25
N SER A 317 -4.45 2.25 -10.12
CA SER A 317 -4.94 0.92 -9.75
C SER A 317 -3.83 -0.11 -9.78
N CYS A 318 -3.51 -0.70 -8.64
CA CYS A 318 -2.60 -1.83 -8.50
C CYS A 318 -3.40 -3.05 -8.07
N GLN A 319 -4.01 -3.76 -9.03
CA GLN A 319 -4.96 -4.83 -8.74
C GLN A 319 -4.24 -6.09 -8.27
N ILE A 320 -4.50 -6.52 -7.03
CA ILE A 320 -3.96 -7.73 -6.41
C ILE A 320 -5.04 -8.72 -5.96
N PHE A 321 -6.32 -8.39 -6.06
CA PHE A 321 -7.46 -9.24 -5.76
C PHE A 321 -8.45 -9.30 -6.92
N GLY A 322 -9.26 -10.36 -6.94
CA GLY A 322 -10.32 -10.59 -7.93
C GLY A 322 -9.97 -11.66 -8.96
N GLY A 323 -10.98 -12.42 -9.40
CA GLY A 323 -10.83 -13.56 -10.29
C GLY A 323 -10.64 -14.89 -9.57
N GLU A 324 -10.25 -15.93 -10.31
CA GLU A 324 -10.07 -17.29 -9.78
C GLU A 324 -8.82 -17.45 -8.88
N ARG A 325 -7.94 -16.47 -8.86
CA ARG A 325 -6.75 -16.40 -8.01
C ARG A 325 -6.93 -15.30 -6.97
N GLU A 326 -6.96 -15.65 -5.72
CA GLU A 326 -6.77 -14.71 -4.63
C GLU A 326 -5.26 -14.49 -4.45
N GLY A 327 -4.83 -13.22 -4.48
CA GLY A 327 -3.44 -12.86 -4.23
C GLY A 327 -2.56 -12.74 -5.48
N GLY A 328 -2.53 -11.55 -6.08
CA GLY A 328 -1.49 -11.13 -7.01
C GLY A 328 -0.18 -10.81 -6.28
N ASN A 329 0.86 -10.54 -7.04
CA ASN A 329 2.17 -10.17 -6.50
C ASN A 329 2.14 -8.77 -5.85
N SER A 330 1.71 -8.68 -4.58
CA SER A 330 1.58 -7.43 -3.84
C SER A 330 2.91 -6.69 -3.65
N ALA A 331 4.00 -7.42 -3.49
CA ALA A 331 5.33 -6.82 -3.37
C ALA A 331 5.73 -6.11 -4.68
N ASN A 332 5.52 -6.77 -5.84
CA ASN A 332 5.79 -6.14 -7.13
C ASN A 332 4.87 -4.94 -7.40
N ALA A 333 3.60 -5.00 -6.98
CA ALA A 333 2.65 -3.89 -7.10
C ALA A 333 3.16 -2.61 -6.39
N ILE A 334 3.76 -2.75 -5.22
CA ILE A 334 4.36 -1.64 -4.47
C ILE A 334 5.59 -1.08 -5.19
N VAL A 335 6.48 -1.94 -5.71
CA VAL A 335 7.67 -1.50 -6.48
C VAL A 335 7.25 -0.81 -7.78
N TYR A 336 6.30 -1.41 -8.52
CA TYR A 336 5.74 -0.82 -9.74
C TYR A 336 5.19 0.58 -9.48
N SER A 337 4.38 0.75 -8.45
CA SER A 337 3.75 2.03 -8.16
C SER A 337 4.77 3.13 -7.84
N ALA A 338 5.87 2.80 -7.12
CA ALA A 338 6.99 3.72 -6.88
C ALA A 338 7.67 4.16 -8.18
N ASN A 339 7.88 3.24 -9.12
CA ASN A 339 8.53 3.51 -10.41
C ASN A 339 7.63 4.32 -11.36
N ASN A 340 6.32 4.25 -11.20
CA ASN A 340 5.34 4.95 -12.02
C ASN A 340 4.76 6.22 -11.36
N GLY A 341 5.47 6.76 -10.35
CA GLY A 341 5.25 8.10 -9.82
C GLY A 341 4.30 8.20 -8.64
N ALA A 342 3.74 7.09 -8.13
CA ALA A 342 3.00 7.13 -6.88
C ALA A 342 3.92 7.51 -5.72
N VAL A 343 3.41 8.34 -4.82
CA VAL A 343 4.10 8.76 -3.58
C VAL A 343 3.36 8.34 -2.33
N ILE A 344 2.15 7.81 -2.49
CA ILE A 344 1.36 7.18 -1.42
C ILE A 344 0.96 5.79 -1.93
N SER A 345 1.24 4.75 -1.14
CA SER A 345 0.73 3.40 -1.35
C SER A 345 -0.32 3.11 -0.29
N GLN A 346 -1.57 2.97 -0.71
CA GLN A 346 -2.72 2.66 0.13
C GLN A 346 -3.00 1.16 0.03
N ASN A 347 -3.10 0.48 1.19
CA ASN A 347 -3.19 -0.97 1.29
C ASN A 347 -4.25 -1.37 2.33
N SER A 348 -5.44 -1.74 1.86
CA SER A 348 -6.54 -2.22 2.71
C SER A 348 -6.59 -3.75 2.76
N TRP A 349 -5.45 -4.37 3.04
CA TRP A 349 -5.29 -5.82 3.13
C TRP A 349 -4.21 -6.19 4.16
N GLY A 350 -4.14 -7.45 4.51
CA GLY A 350 -3.13 -8.02 5.39
C GLY A 350 -3.01 -9.53 5.18
N TYR A 351 -2.07 -10.17 5.87
CA TYR A 351 -2.00 -11.62 5.88
C TYR A 351 -3.12 -12.20 6.75
N ILE A 352 -3.67 -13.36 6.34
CA ILE A 352 -4.72 -14.00 7.12
C ILE A 352 -4.23 -14.31 8.54
N TYR A 353 -5.09 -14.08 9.55
CA TYR A 353 -4.73 -14.31 10.96
C TYR A 353 -4.19 -15.72 11.22
N LYS A 354 -4.76 -16.74 10.55
CA LYS A 354 -4.34 -18.14 10.70
C LYS A 354 -2.88 -18.39 10.32
N ALA A 355 -2.26 -17.54 9.51
CA ALA A 355 -0.86 -17.66 9.13
C ALA A 355 0.09 -17.43 10.32
N ASN A 356 -0.38 -16.77 11.39
CA ASN A 356 0.36 -16.49 12.62
C ASN A 356 1.77 -15.90 12.35
N ILE A 357 1.81 -14.91 11.45
CA ILE A 357 3.05 -14.27 11.00
C ILE A 357 3.55 -13.35 12.13
N THR A 358 4.78 -13.57 12.56
CA THR A 358 5.40 -12.80 13.66
C THR A 358 6.41 -11.75 13.17
N ALA A 359 6.74 -11.78 11.88
CA ALA A 359 7.62 -10.81 11.23
C ALA A 359 7.21 -10.65 9.75
N ILE A 360 7.46 -9.48 9.19
CA ILE A 360 7.16 -9.22 7.80
C ILE A 360 8.02 -10.12 6.87
N PRO A 361 7.45 -10.75 5.82
CA PRO A 361 8.24 -11.44 4.80
C PRO A 361 9.26 -10.51 4.15
N GLN A 362 10.46 -11.02 3.86
CA GLN A 362 11.57 -10.18 3.40
C GLN A 362 11.35 -9.59 2.00
N SER A 363 10.63 -10.27 1.12
CA SER A 363 10.24 -9.71 -0.17
C SER A 363 9.30 -8.51 -0.03
N GLN A 364 8.31 -8.62 0.86
CA GLN A 364 7.38 -7.54 1.16
C GLN A 364 8.08 -6.35 1.83
N LYS A 365 9.00 -6.65 2.77
CA LYS A 365 9.86 -5.65 3.39
C LYS A 365 10.69 -4.90 2.35
N ALA A 366 11.35 -5.62 1.43
CA ALA A 366 12.19 -5.03 0.39
C ALA A 366 11.38 -4.08 -0.52
N ALA A 367 10.14 -4.45 -0.86
CA ALA A 367 9.25 -3.62 -1.67
C ALA A 367 8.82 -2.34 -0.94
N ILE A 368 8.43 -2.45 0.33
CA ILE A 368 8.04 -1.30 1.17
C ILE A 368 9.22 -0.34 1.37
N ASP A 369 10.39 -0.87 1.73
CA ASP A 369 11.60 -0.06 1.91
C ASP A 369 12.01 0.66 0.62
N TYR A 370 11.85 -0.02 -0.52
CA TYR A 370 12.10 0.59 -1.83
C TYR A 370 11.13 1.74 -2.10
N PHE A 371 9.83 1.57 -1.86
CA PHE A 371 8.83 2.61 -2.03
C PHE A 371 9.12 3.83 -1.14
N ILE A 372 9.34 3.60 0.15
CA ILE A 372 9.64 4.67 1.11
C ILE A 372 10.88 5.47 0.67
N LYS A 373 11.88 4.80 0.13
CA LYS A 373 13.15 5.43 -0.25
C LYS A 373 13.11 6.13 -1.60
N TYR A 374 12.40 5.57 -2.58
CA TYR A 374 12.56 5.97 -3.99
C TYR A 374 11.30 6.48 -4.69
N ALA A 375 10.12 6.39 -4.10
CA ALA A 375 8.92 6.98 -4.67
C ALA A 375 9.15 8.48 -4.91
N GLY A 376 8.66 9.00 -6.03
CA GLY A 376 8.85 10.42 -6.39
C GLY A 376 10.29 10.83 -6.74
N CYS A 377 11.21 9.87 -6.93
CA CYS A 377 12.61 10.13 -7.24
C CYS A 377 12.99 9.68 -8.66
N ASP A 378 13.99 10.38 -9.21
CA ASP A 378 14.69 9.97 -10.43
C ASP A 378 15.57 8.71 -10.21
N LYS A 379 16.29 8.28 -11.26
CA LYS A 379 17.19 7.10 -11.21
C LYS A 379 18.33 7.25 -10.19
N ASP A 380 18.73 8.46 -9.86
CA ASP A 380 19.82 8.79 -8.94
C ASP A 380 19.31 8.98 -7.50
N GLY A 381 18.00 8.94 -7.29
CA GLY A 381 17.36 9.11 -5.99
C GLY A 381 17.15 10.58 -5.60
N ASN A 382 17.19 11.51 -6.55
CA ASN A 382 16.80 12.91 -6.31
C ASN A 382 15.30 13.06 -6.54
N GLN A 383 14.68 13.97 -5.81
CA GLN A 383 13.25 14.26 -6.01
C GLN A 383 13.00 14.75 -7.44
N LEU A 384 12.00 14.17 -8.10
CA LEU A 384 11.53 14.64 -9.40
C LEU A 384 10.90 16.04 -9.26
N PRO A 385 11.11 16.96 -10.24
CA PRO A 385 10.60 18.33 -10.16
C PRO A 385 9.08 18.43 -9.96
N ASN A 386 8.33 17.50 -10.51
CA ASN A 386 6.87 17.46 -10.41
C ASN A 386 6.36 16.56 -9.26
N SER A 387 7.23 15.89 -8.53
CA SER A 387 6.83 15.09 -7.39
C SER A 387 6.58 15.98 -6.17
N PRO A 388 5.53 15.75 -5.38
CA PRO A 388 5.26 16.51 -4.18
C PRO A 388 6.27 16.24 -3.06
N MET A 389 6.99 15.11 -3.13
CA MET A 389 7.93 14.71 -2.08
C MET A 389 9.03 13.79 -2.61
N LYS A 390 10.11 13.67 -1.84
CA LYS A 390 11.18 12.69 -2.01
C LYS A 390 10.91 11.49 -1.11
N GLY A 391 10.91 10.30 -1.69
CA GLY A 391 10.43 9.10 -1.01
C GLY A 391 8.91 9.04 -0.97
N GLY A 392 8.35 8.01 -0.34
CA GLY A 392 6.91 7.81 -0.27
C GLY A 392 6.41 7.37 1.09
N VAL A 393 5.09 7.40 1.24
CA VAL A 393 4.38 6.91 2.43
C VAL A 393 3.61 5.64 2.07
N VAL A 394 3.79 4.60 2.88
CA VAL A 394 3.05 3.35 2.75
C VAL A 394 2.08 3.24 3.92
N ILE A 395 0.80 3.04 3.63
CA ILE A 395 -0.29 3.01 4.60
C ILE A 395 -0.94 1.64 4.56
N PHE A 396 -1.16 1.03 5.71
CA PHE A 396 -1.86 -0.24 5.85
C PHE A 396 -3.00 -0.17 6.85
N ALA A 397 -4.08 -0.90 6.56
CA ALA A 397 -5.10 -1.17 7.55
C ALA A 397 -4.53 -2.04 8.69
N ALA A 398 -4.98 -1.79 9.91
CA ALA A 398 -4.58 -2.60 11.08
C ALA A 398 -5.20 -4.01 11.05
N GLY A 399 -6.26 -4.23 10.28
CA GLY A 399 -6.99 -5.49 10.19
C GLY A 399 -8.28 -5.50 10.98
N ASN A 400 -9.10 -6.54 10.75
CA ASN A 400 -10.51 -6.58 11.15
C ASN A 400 -10.86 -7.81 12.03
N ASP A 401 -9.90 -8.38 12.73
CA ASP A 401 -10.11 -9.56 13.58
C ASP A 401 -10.61 -9.23 14.99
N GLY A 402 -10.63 -7.94 15.37
CA GLY A 402 -10.99 -7.46 16.71
C GLY A 402 -9.96 -7.81 17.79
N LEU A 403 -8.74 -8.09 17.39
CA LEU A 403 -7.71 -8.68 18.24
C LEU A 403 -6.61 -7.67 18.60
N ASP A 404 -5.96 -7.95 19.72
CA ASP A 404 -4.73 -7.28 20.13
C ASP A 404 -3.53 -8.14 19.70
N TYR A 405 -3.16 -8.01 18.43
CA TYR A 405 -2.02 -8.73 17.87
C TYR A 405 -1.39 -7.94 16.71
N ARG A 406 -0.11 -8.19 16.43
CA ARG A 406 0.62 -7.51 15.36
C ARG A 406 0.27 -8.10 13.99
N SER A 407 -0.56 -7.41 13.24
CA SER A 407 -0.96 -7.80 11.89
C SER A 407 0.01 -7.24 10.84
N PHE A 408 0.72 -8.11 10.13
CA PHE A 408 1.61 -7.69 9.04
C PHE A 408 0.86 -7.65 7.69
N PRO A 409 1.28 -6.73 6.78
CA PRO A 409 2.42 -5.81 6.82
C PRO A 409 2.22 -4.57 7.71
N GLY A 410 1.01 -4.27 8.20
CA GLY A 410 0.68 -3.06 8.97
C GLY A 410 1.56 -2.84 10.21
N ALA A 411 1.97 -3.93 10.89
CA ALA A 411 2.83 -3.85 12.07
C ALA A 411 4.34 -3.67 11.73
N TYR A 412 4.71 -3.46 10.47
CA TYR A 412 6.08 -3.11 10.08
C TYR A 412 6.31 -1.62 10.36
N ALA A 413 7.20 -1.30 11.29
CA ALA A 413 7.38 0.04 11.83
C ALA A 413 7.51 1.22 10.82
N PRO A 414 8.11 1.05 9.62
CA PRO A 414 8.19 2.14 8.64
C PRO A 414 6.88 2.49 7.92
N VAL A 415 5.81 1.70 8.06
CA VAL A 415 4.50 2.00 7.46
C VAL A 415 3.61 2.74 8.45
N VAL A 416 2.56 3.37 7.95
CA VAL A 416 1.51 3.98 8.78
C VAL A 416 0.39 2.96 8.96
N ALA A 417 0.21 2.47 10.18
CA ALA A 417 -0.85 1.53 10.54
C ALA A 417 -2.10 2.27 11.02
N VAL A 418 -3.24 2.01 10.34
CA VAL A 418 -4.50 2.71 10.62
C VAL A 418 -5.55 1.75 11.18
N ALA A 419 -5.96 1.97 12.41
CA ALA A 419 -7.08 1.28 13.06
C ALA A 419 -8.42 1.98 12.76
N SER A 420 -9.52 1.31 13.09
CA SER A 420 -10.87 1.81 12.87
C SER A 420 -11.54 2.26 14.16
N MET A 421 -12.25 3.40 14.08
CA MET A 421 -13.12 3.87 15.16
C MET A 421 -14.59 3.97 14.73
N ALA A 422 -15.46 3.77 15.70
CA ALA A 422 -16.88 4.02 15.65
C ALA A 422 -17.21 5.54 15.74
N PRO A 423 -18.44 5.95 15.43
CA PRO A 423 -18.83 7.38 15.43
C PRO A 423 -18.92 8.01 16.84
N ASP A 424 -18.43 7.36 17.89
CA ASP A 424 -18.45 7.82 19.29
C ASP A 424 -17.05 7.85 19.94
N TRP A 425 -16.00 7.91 19.16
CA TRP A 425 -14.58 7.87 19.58
C TRP A 425 -14.09 6.52 20.12
N LYS A 426 -14.93 5.48 20.13
CA LYS A 426 -14.50 4.16 20.56
C LYS A 426 -13.87 3.39 19.40
N SER A 427 -13.00 2.43 19.70
CA SER A 427 -12.53 1.47 18.72
C SER A 427 -13.72 0.71 18.15
N ALA A 428 -13.77 0.57 16.82
CA ALA A 428 -14.74 -0.33 16.18
C ALA A 428 -14.51 -1.76 16.68
N TYR A 429 -15.59 -2.54 16.88
CA TYR A 429 -15.50 -3.88 17.49
C TYR A 429 -14.60 -4.83 16.72
N TYR A 430 -14.52 -4.66 15.41
CA TYR A 430 -13.72 -5.49 14.51
C TYR A 430 -12.26 -5.02 14.40
N SER A 431 -11.94 -3.79 14.78
CA SER A 431 -10.60 -3.23 14.55
C SER A 431 -9.54 -3.96 15.36
N ASN A 432 -8.46 -4.36 14.70
CA ASN A 432 -7.24 -4.77 15.41
C ASN A 432 -6.63 -3.56 16.12
N ARG A 433 -5.90 -3.82 17.20
CA ARG A 433 -5.32 -2.80 18.08
C ARG A 433 -3.98 -3.27 18.64
N GLY A 434 -3.24 -2.34 19.18
CA GLY A 434 -1.94 -2.61 19.81
C GLY A 434 -1.03 -1.39 19.78
N ASP A 435 0.15 -1.52 20.37
CA ASP A 435 1.20 -0.49 20.46
C ASP A 435 1.88 -0.17 19.12
N TRP A 436 1.57 -0.93 18.09
CA TRP A 436 2.08 -0.81 16.73
C TRP A 436 1.16 0.00 15.79
N VAL A 437 -0.03 0.38 16.26
CA VAL A 437 -0.98 1.21 15.52
C VAL A 437 -0.60 2.68 15.66
N ASP A 438 -0.44 3.39 14.56
CA ASP A 438 -0.02 4.79 14.57
C ASP A 438 -1.18 5.76 14.74
N ILE A 439 -2.31 5.47 14.08
CA ILE A 439 -3.47 6.36 14.07
C ILE A 439 -4.76 5.56 13.93
N THR A 440 -5.86 6.19 14.34
CA THR A 440 -7.21 5.65 14.18
C THR A 440 -8.03 6.59 13.30
N ALA A 441 -8.81 6.03 12.37
CA ALA A 441 -9.70 6.77 11.48
C ALA A 441 -11.14 6.23 11.56
N PRO A 442 -12.16 7.03 11.23
CA PRO A 442 -13.55 6.57 11.18
C PRO A 442 -13.75 5.47 10.15
N GLY A 443 -14.09 4.26 10.59
CA GLY A 443 -14.43 3.12 9.74
C GLY A 443 -15.85 2.62 9.95
N GLY A 444 -16.54 3.18 10.93
CA GLY A 444 -17.91 2.78 11.30
C GLY A 444 -17.95 1.56 12.20
N ASP A 445 -19.16 1.22 12.61
CA ASP A 445 -19.42 0.06 13.46
C ASP A 445 -20.88 -0.38 13.28
N THR A 446 -21.12 -1.64 12.87
CA THR A 446 -22.46 -2.18 12.63
C THR A 446 -23.32 -2.33 13.90
N HIS A 447 -22.73 -2.22 15.08
CA HIS A 447 -23.46 -2.17 16.34
C HIS A 447 -24.13 -0.79 16.60
N TYR A 448 -23.80 0.22 15.79
CA TYR A 448 -24.44 1.51 15.80
C TYR A 448 -25.45 1.57 14.67
N PRO A 449 -26.72 1.89 14.94
CA PRO A 449 -27.68 2.12 13.88
C PRO A 449 -27.14 3.24 12.98
N GLN A 450 -26.76 2.88 11.81
CA GLN A 450 -26.46 3.83 10.74
C GLN A 450 -27.80 4.33 10.26
N GLY A 451 -28.14 5.56 10.62
CA GLY A 451 -29.43 6.16 10.34
C GLY A 451 -29.67 6.45 8.89
#